data_6bae01e912a870ad041a42bfabe0d10d
#
_entry.id   6bae01e912a870ad041a42bfabe0d10d
#
_cell.length_a   1.000
_cell.length_b   1.000
_cell.length_c   1.000
_cell.angle_alpha   90.00
_cell.angle_beta   90.00
_cell.angle_gamma   90.00
#
_symmetry.space_group_name_H-M   'P 1'
#
loop_
_entity.id
_entity.type
_entity.pdbx_description
1 polymer ?
#
loop_
_entity_poly.entity_id
_entity_poly.type
_entity_poly.pdbx_seq_one_letter_code
_entity_poly.pdbx_strand_id
1 'polypeptide(L)'
;NYTNDFQIYFQNINNFLKIINTTNIRNIFRASILKAHLVHMVSIVAVVAAAMTTASCEDHFDIGKIEGEPKIVMYCMPSCSDTTIISLAESIPVNTKPSELTTPHRLSDATVTYRLNGVEQKVESLGKGEYRVVAKHKAGDVIRIKASYAGLPDAEAVTVIPETVEAEIVGMTDVRADADGDGDFRDYVQ
;
A
#
# COMPACT_ATOMS: atom_id res chain seq x y z
N ASN A 1 48.84 -34.31 81.62
CA ASN A 1 48.32 -33.09 81.04
C ASN A 1 48.19 -33.08 79.47
N TYR A 2 48.77 -34.14 78.83
CA TYR A 2 48.64 -34.21 77.32
C TYR A 2 47.27 -34.48 76.74
N THR A 3 46.36 -35.00 77.53
CA THR A 3 44.99 -35.32 77.06
C THR A 3 44.07 -34.10 76.96
N ASN A 4 44.30 -33.08 77.75
CA ASN A 4 43.47 -31.83 77.69
C ASN A 4 43.83 -30.96 76.51
N ASP A 5 45.12 -30.88 76.17
CA ASP A 5 45.58 -30.05 75.05
C ASP A 5 45.12 -30.61 73.69
N PHE A 6 45.01 -31.94 73.59
CA PHE A 6 44.54 -32.64 72.38
C PHE A 6 43.00 -32.40 72.17
N GLN A 7 42.24 -32.42 73.24
CA GLN A 7 40.79 -32.16 73.18
C GLN A 7 40.48 -30.70 72.72
N ILE A 8 41.27 -29.76 73.24
CA ILE A 8 41.13 -28.34 72.85
C ILE A 8 41.50 -28.13 71.38
N TYR A 9 42.50 -28.79 70.90
CA TYR A 9 42.99 -28.72 69.50
C TYR A 9 41.92 -29.30 68.54
N PHE A 10 41.33 -30.40 68.88
CA PHE A 10 40.28 -31.06 68.10
C PHE A 10 39.03 -30.29 68.08
N GLN A 11 38.65 -29.60 69.13
CA GLN A 11 37.49 -28.73 69.21
C GLN A 11 37.68 -27.47 68.41
N ASN A 12 38.83 -26.90 68.35
CA ASN A 12 39.21 -25.76 67.53
C ASN A 12 39.20 -26.11 66.03
N ILE A 13 39.67 -27.27 65.64
CA ILE A 13 39.62 -27.74 64.24
C ILE A 13 38.14 -27.95 63.83
N ASN A 14 37.33 -28.56 64.62
CA ASN A 14 35.90 -28.76 64.33
C ASN A 14 35.14 -27.44 64.21
N ASN A 15 35.43 -26.48 65.06
CA ASN A 15 34.84 -25.13 64.96
C ASN A 15 35.28 -24.39 63.68
N PHE A 16 36.56 -24.54 63.31
CA PHE A 16 37.09 -23.95 62.10
C PHE A 16 36.49 -24.57 60.82
N LEU A 17 36.37 -25.89 60.79
CA LEU A 17 35.70 -26.62 59.71
C LEU A 17 34.22 -26.25 59.61
N LYS A 18 33.55 -26.06 60.72
CA LYS A 18 32.15 -25.63 60.78
C LYS A 18 31.95 -24.21 60.23
N ILE A 19 32.89 -23.30 60.50
CA ILE A 19 32.87 -21.94 60.02
C ILE A 19 33.09 -21.95 58.49
N ILE A 20 34.06 -22.68 57.98
CA ILE A 20 34.37 -22.77 56.54
C ILE A 20 33.16 -23.35 55.79
N ASN A 21 32.60 -24.41 56.30
CA ASN A 21 31.48 -25.12 55.67
C ASN A 21 30.22 -24.23 55.63
N THR A 22 29.92 -23.50 56.69
CA THR A 22 28.77 -22.56 56.70
C THR A 22 28.96 -21.37 55.81
N THR A 23 30.20 -20.85 55.67
CA THR A 23 30.48 -19.69 54.79
C THR A 23 30.41 -20.08 53.31
N ASN A 24 30.98 -21.22 52.96
CA ASN A 24 30.94 -21.73 51.58
C ASN A 24 29.48 -22.08 51.16
N ILE A 25 28.73 -22.76 51.99
CA ILE A 25 27.33 -23.10 51.70
C ILE A 25 26.48 -21.84 51.55
N ARG A 26 26.67 -20.83 52.39
CA ARG A 26 25.94 -19.53 52.26
C ARG A 26 26.26 -18.81 50.95
N ASN A 27 27.53 -18.82 50.52
CA ASN A 27 27.93 -18.17 49.27
C ASN A 27 27.40 -18.93 48.05
N ILE A 28 27.41 -20.27 48.06
CA ILE A 28 26.82 -21.10 47.01
C ILE A 28 25.31 -20.88 46.91
N PHE A 29 24.61 -20.86 48.05
CA PHE A 29 23.17 -20.58 48.06
C PHE A 29 22.83 -19.17 47.54
N ARG A 30 23.57 -18.15 47.97
CA ARG A 30 23.37 -16.77 47.45
C ARG A 30 23.65 -16.66 45.95
N ALA A 31 24.71 -17.32 45.46
CA ALA A 31 25.00 -17.31 44.03
C ALA A 31 23.92 -18.06 43.19
N SER A 32 23.38 -19.17 43.75
CA SER A 32 22.29 -19.92 43.09
C SER A 32 20.97 -19.13 43.03
N ILE A 33 20.60 -18.46 44.13
CA ILE A 33 19.43 -17.63 44.20
C ILE A 33 19.58 -16.43 43.25
N LEU A 34 20.74 -15.77 43.20
CA LEU A 34 20.97 -14.64 42.32
C LEU A 34 20.88 -15.05 40.83
N LYS A 35 21.44 -16.22 40.48
CA LYS A 35 21.31 -16.79 39.13
C LYS A 35 19.84 -17.10 38.76
N ALA A 36 19.08 -17.68 39.68
CA ALA A 36 17.68 -17.98 39.46
C ALA A 36 16.85 -16.71 39.24
N HIS A 37 17.08 -15.64 40.02
CA HIS A 37 16.42 -14.37 39.81
C HIS A 37 16.82 -13.71 38.48
N LEU A 38 18.09 -13.78 38.09
CA LEU A 38 18.56 -13.24 36.80
C LEU A 38 17.87 -13.95 35.62
N VAL A 39 17.78 -15.28 35.66
CA VAL A 39 17.10 -16.07 34.62
C VAL A 39 15.61 -15.71 34.55
N HIS A 40 14.94 -15.54 35.68
CA HIS A 40 13.53 -15.14 35.70
C HIS A 40 13.32 -13.73 35.13
N MET A 41 14.19 -12.78 35.48
CA MET A 41 14.12 -11.42 34.91
C MET A 41 14.31 -11.40 33.41
N VAL A 42 15.30 -12.16 32.89
CA VAL A 42 15.53 -12.29 31.44
C VAL A 42 14.32 -12.93 30.76
N SER A 43 13.72 -13.97 31.37
CA SER A 43 12.51 -14.60 30.82
C SER A 43 11.33 -13.64 30.73
N ILE A 44 11.10 -12.84 31.77
CA ILE A 44 10.01 -11.85 31.77
C ILE A 44 10.23 -10.80 30.70
N VAL A 45 11.45 -10.28 30.55
CA VAL A 45 11.80 -9.32 29.50
C VAL A 45 11.58 -9.90 28.11
N ALA A 46 11.99 -11.15 27.90
CA ALA A 46 11.80 -11.85 26.62
C ALA A 46 10.32 -12.03 26.26
N VAL A 47 9.48 -12.40 27.24
CA VAL A 47 8.01 -12.54 27.03
C VAL A 47 7.37 -11.20 26.72
N VAL A 48 7.74 -10.13 27.43
CA VAL A 48 7.21 -8.78 27.17
C VAL A 48 7.66 -8.29 25.79
N ALA A 49 8.91 -8.51 25.39
CA ALA A 49 9.39 -8.16 24.05
C ALA A 49 8.64 -8.94 22.96
N ALA A 50 8.40 -10.23 23.15
CA ALA A 50 7.62 -11.04 22.22
C ALA A 50 6.16 -10.58 22.11
N ALA A 51 5.54 -10.16 23.22
CA ALA A 51 4.17 -9.63 23.23
C ALA A 51 4.05 -8.29 22.48
N MET A 52 5.09 -7.46 22.52
CA MET A 52 5.10 -6.20 21.78
C MET A 52 5.22 -6.37 20.26
N THR A 53 5.82 -7.46 19.79
CA THR A 53 5.94 -7.74 18.34
C THR A 53 4.67 -8.29 17.73
N THR A 54 3.73 -8.80 18.51
CA THR A 54 2.43 -9.30 18.03
C THR A 54 1.34 -8.24 17.98
N ALA A 55 1.59 -7.02 18.47
CA ALA A 55 0.71 -5.89 18.25
C ALA A 55 0.89 -5.39 16.80
N SER A 56 0.54 -6.23 15.82
CA SER A 56 0.30 -5.80 14.45
C SER A 56 -0.94 -4.93 14.48
N CYS A 57 -0.79 -3.65 14.17
CA CYS A 57 -1.93 -2.81 13.85
C CYS A 57 -2.59 -3.38 12.59
N GLU A 58 -3.65 -4.15 12.74
CA GLU A 58 -4.61 -4.34 11.65
C GLU A 58 -5.40 -3.04 11.54
N ASP A 59 -4.90 -2.12 10.72
CA ASP A 59 -5.73 -1.03 10.22
C ASP A 59 -6.79 -1.65 9.31
N HIS A 60 -7.93 -1.97 9.87
CA HIS A 60 -9.12 -2.29 9.09
C HIS A 60 -9.56 -0.99 8.38
N PHE A 61 -9.07 -0.85 7.15
CA PHE A 61 -9.56 0.19 6.26
C PHE A 61 -10.98 -0.16 5.84
N ASP A 62 -11.96 0.46 6.50
CA ASP A 62 -13.38 0.26 6.21
C ASP A 62 -13.78 1.10 5.01
N ILE A 63 -13.74 0.49 3.83
CA ILE A 63 -14.15 1.12 2.55
C ILE A 63 -15.60 1.62 2.61
N GLY A 64 -16.45 0.99 3.43
CA GLY A 64 -17.86 1.38 3.59
C GLY A 64 -18.08 2.74 4.25
N LYS A 65 -17.03 3.29 4.93
CA LYS A 65 -17.06 4.61 5.57
C LYS A 65 -16.52 5.75 4.70
N ILE A 66 -16.02 5.44 3.50
CA ILE A 66 -15.59 6.47 2.56
C ILE A 66 -16.82 7.03 1.86
N GLU A 67 -17.34 8.13 2.37
CA GLU A 67 -18.32 8.94 1.65
C GLU A 67 -17.57 9.71 0.56
N GLY A 68 -17.51 9.15 -0.64
CA GLY A 68 -16.98 9.83 -1.81
C GLY A 68 -18.05 10.74 -2.38
N GLU A 69 -17.80 12.06 -2.44
CA GLU A 69 -18.63 12.95 -3.24
C GLU A 69 -18.50 12.59 -4.72
N PRO A 70 -19.61 12.55 -5.48
CA PRO A 70 -19.55 12.31 -6.91
C PRO A 70 -18.75 13.41 -7.62
N LYS A 71 -17.98 13.00 -8.63
CA LYS A 71 -17.08 13.86 -9.42
C LYS A 71 -17.27 13.62 -10.90
N ILE A 72 -16.88 14.58 -11.72
CA ILE A 72 -16.79 14.40 -13.15
C ILE A 72 -15.61 13.48 -13.48
N VAL A 73 -15.89 12.39 -14.18
CA VAL A 73 -14.90 11.52 -14.82
C VAL A 73 -14.79 11.93 -16.28
N MET A 74 -13.62 12.36 -16.69
CA MET A 74 -13.34 12.78 -18.05
C MET A 74 -12.35 11.80 -18.70
N TYR A 75 -12.75 11.25 -19.83
CA TYR A 75 -11.90 10.38 -20.65
C TYR A 75 -11.69 11.03 -22.02
N CYS A 76 -10.45 11.21 -22.38
CA CYS A 76 -10.06 11.79 -23.67
C CYS A 76 -8.68 11.25 -24.07
N MET A 77 -8.57 10.73 -25.27
CA MET A 77 -7.30 10.29 -25.87
C MET A 77 -7.03 11.11 -27.15
N PRO A 78 -6.48 12.31 -27.00
CA PRO A 78 -6.10 13.10 -28.17
C PRO A 78 -4.95 12.43 -28.92
N SER A 79 -5.02 12.45 -30.23
CA SER A 79 -4.00 11.87 -31.11
C SER A 79 -3.71 12.84 -32.24
N CYS A 80 -2.78 12.50 -33.12
CA CYS A 80 -2.50 13.28 -34.32
C CYS A 80 -3.61 13.23 -35.39
N SER A 81 -4.79 12.70 -35.04
CA SER A 81 -5.97 12.74 -35.91
C SER A 81 -6.65 14.12 -35.91
N ASP A 82 -7.52 14.34 -36.86
CA ASP A 82 -8.28 15.60 -36.99
C ASP A 82 -9.50 15.66 -36.05
N THR A 83 -9.82 14.59 -35.32
CA THR A 83 -10.99 14.50 -34.47
C THR A 83 -10.65 13.89 -33.12
N THR A 84 -11.08 14.54 -32.05
CA THR A 84 -10.93 14.06 -30.69
C THR A 84 -12.32 13.90 -30.05
N ILE A 85 -12.55 12.78 -29.39
CA ILE A 85 -13.74 12.50 -28.61
C ILE A 85 -13.43 12.63 -27.12
N ILE A 86 -14.30 13.34 -26.41
CA ILE A 86 -14.26 13.51 -24.95
C ILE A 86 -15.49 12.82 -24.41
N SER A 87 -15.33 11.87 -23.50
CA SER A 87 -16.44 11.20 -22.83
C SER A 87 -16.51 11.66 -21.36
N LEU A 88 -17.68 12.07 -20.92
CA LEU A 88 -17.95 12.54 -19.57
C LEU A 88 -18.97 11.65 -18.88
N ALA A 89 -18.67 11.28 -17.64
CA ALA A 89 -19.57 10.54 -16.77
C ALA A 89 -19.42 11.03 -15.32
N GLU A 90 -20.39 10.71 -14.50
CA GLU A 90 -20.32 10.87 -13.06
C GLU A 90 -19.58 9.67 -12.44
N SER A 91 -18.74 9.92 -11.43
CA SER A 91 -18.07 8.85 -10.69
C SER A 91 -19.06 8.09 -9.83
N ILE A 92 -18.87 6.77 -9.75
CA ILE A 92 -19.66 5.91 -8.87
C ILE A 92 -18.90 5.81 -7.53
N PRO A 93 -19.55 6.14 -6.39
CA PRO A 93 -18.93 5.98 -5.08
C PRO A 93 -18.50 4.52 -4.82
N VAL A 94 -17.36 4.35 -4.18
CA VAL A 94 -16.76 3.03 -3.91
C VAL A 94 -17.63 2.14 -3.02
N ASN A 95 -18.48 2.73 -2.19
CA ASN A 95 -19.42 2.05 -1.31
C ASN A 95 -20.75 1.68 -1.97
N THR A 96 -20.91 1.95 -3.27
CA THR A 96 -22.11 1.57 -4.01
C THR A 96 -22.24 0.05 -4.06
N LYS A 97 -23.39 -0.47 -3.64
CA LYS A 97 -23.64 -1.92 -3.67
C LYS A 97 -23.63 -2.45 -5.10
N PRO A 98 -23.14 -3.68 -5.33
CA PRO A 98 -23.16 -4.27 -6.69
C PRO A 98 -24.53 -4.30 -7.34
N SER A 99 -25.61 -4.42 -6.55
CA SER A 99 -26.99 -4.38 -7.04
C SER A 99 -27.45 -2.98 -7.47
N GLU A 100 -26.75 -1.93 -7.04
CA GLU A 100 -27.02 -0.52 -7.35
C GLU A 100 -26.06 0.02 -8.42
N LEU A 101 -25.08 -0.79 -8.86
CA LEU A 101 -24.19 -0.48 -9.97
C LEU A 101 -24.99 -0.47 -11.28
N THR A 102 -25.56 0.67 -11.55
CA THR A 102 -26.19 0.96 -12.84
C THR A 102 -25.15 1.42 -13.85
N THR A 103 -25.57 1.54 -15.12
CA THR A 103 -24.74 2.19 -16.15
C THR A 103 -24.30 3.55 -15.66
N PRO A 104 -23.01 3.93 -15.79
CA PRO A 104 -22.52 5.24 -15.37
C PRO A 104 -23.41 6.37 -15.92
N HIS A 105 -23.78 7.30 -15.04
CA HIS A 105 -24.54 8.47 -15.46
C HIS A 105 -23.69 9.31 -16.42
N ARG A 106 -24.10 9.37 -17.68
CA ARG A 106 -23.44 10.11 -18.75
C ARG A 106 -23.85 11.57 -18.71
N LEU A 107 -22.90 12.50 -18.70
CA LEU A 107 -23.10 13.92 -18.53
C LEU A 107 -23.28 14.59 -19.90
N SER A 108 -24.48 14.51 -20.46
CA SER A 108 -24.78 15.01 -21.82
C SER A 108 -24.89 16.54 -21.91
N ASP A 109 -25.23 17.21 -20.78
CA ASP A 109 -25.48 18.67 -20.73
C ASP A 109 -24.30 19.40 -20.02
N ALA A 110 -23.12 18.83 -20.00
CA ALA A 110 -21.94 19.46 -19.41
C ALA A 110 -21.42 20.58 -20.33
N THR A 111 -20.91 21.64 -19.72
CA THR A 111 -20.15 22.67 -20.43
C THR A 111 -18.72 22.21 -20.58
N VAL A 112 -18.25 22.02 -21.80
CA VAL A 112 -16.90 21.56 -22.11
C VAL A 112 -16.12 22.63 -22.86
N THR A 113 -14.95 22.99 -22.36
CA THR A 113 -14.01 23.89 -23.02
C THR A 113 -12.78 23.11 -23.44
N TYR A 114 -12.39 23.21 -24.69
CA TYR A 114 -11.20 22.58 -25.24
C TYR A 114 -10.25 23.64 -25.79
N ARG A 115 -9.01 23.69 -25.32
CA ARG A 115 -8.00 24.65 -25.80
C ARG A 115 -6.78 23.91 -26.36
N LEU A 116 -6.42 24.25 -27.59
CA LEU A 116 -5.23 23.79 -28.26
C LEU A 116 -4.20 24.93 -28.30
N ASN A 117 -3.06 24.74 -27.64
CA ASN A 117 -2.02 25.77 -27.49
C ASN A 117 -2.57 27.12 -26.97
N GLY A 118 -3.55 27.06 -26.03
CA GLY A 118 -4.21 28.22 -25.47
C GLY A 118 -5.35 28.77 -26.28
N VAL A 119 -5.56 28.35 -27.54
CA VAL A 119 -6.67 28.79 -28.42
C VAL A 119 -7.86 27.88 -28.24
N GLU A 120 -9.01 28.45 -27.93
CA GLU A 120 -10.25 27.73 -27.74
C GLU A 120 -10.76 27.14 -29.04
N GLN A 121 -11.15 25.86 -29.02
CA GLN A 121 -11.71 25.13 -30.15
C GLN A 121 -13.19 24.92 -29.94
N LYS A 122 -13.94 24.81 -31.04
CA LYS A 122 -15.37 24.50 -30.99
C LYS A 122 -15.56 23.06 -30.51
N VAL A 123 -16.38 22.91 -29.47
CA VAL A 123 -16.83 21.62 -28.95
C VAL A 123 -18.29 21.39 -29.36
N GLU A 124 -18.59 20.21 -29.88
CA GLU A 124 -19.91 19.79 -30.28
C GLU A 124 -20.38 18.61 -29.41
N SER A 125 -21.56 18.73 -28.80
CA SER A 125 -22.16 17.61 -28.06
C SER A 125 -22.75 16.60 -29.03
N LEU A 126 -22.40 15.33 -28.84
CA LEU A 126 -22.98 14.19 -29.59
C LEU A 126 -24.11 13.51 -28.82
N GLY A 127 -24.39 13.97 -27.60
CA GLY A 127 -25.30 13.32 -26.66
C GLY A 127 -24.62 12.15 -25.92
N LYS A 128 -25.32 11.56 -24.97
CA LYS A 128 -24.83 10.41 -24.15
C LYS A 128 -23.49 10.67 -23.46
N GLY A 129 -23.21 11.93 -23.10
CA GLY A 129 -21.95 12.32 -22.45
C GLY A 129 -20.73 12.32 -23.37
N GLU A 130 -20.93 12.34 -24.68
CA GLU A 130 -19.86 12.42 -25.67
C GLU A 130 -19.81 13.80 -26.33
N TYR A 131 -18.60 14.31 -26.51
CA TYR A 131 -18.32 15.62 -27.10
C TYR A 131 -17.22 15.47 -28.14
N ARG A 132 -17.36 16.14 -29.25
CA ARG A 132 -16.43 16.10 -30.37
C ARG A 132 -15.75 17.44 -30.56
N VAL A 133 -14.45 17.37 -30.80
CA VAL A 133 -13.63 18.50 -31.24
C VAL A 133 -12.98 18.13 -32.58
N VAL A 134 -13.10 19.04 -33.57
CA VAL A 134 -12.41 18.88 -34.85
C VAL A 134 -11.29 19.89 -34.91
N ALA A 135 -10.05 19.40 -34.72
CA ALA A 135 -8.84 20.21 -34.73
C ALA A 135 -7.65 19.34 -35.11
N LYS A 136 -6.77 19.86 -35.95
CA LYS A 136 -5.50 19.16 -36.28
C LYS A 136 -4.51 19.30 -35.14
N HIS A 137 -4.02 18.18 -34.67
CA HIS A 137 -3.00 18.12 -33.63
C HIS A 137 -1.64 17.74 -34.21
N LYS A 138 -0.59 18.23 -33.58
CA LYS A 138 0.80 17.89 -33.87
C LYS A 138 1.50 17.43 -32.61
N ALA A 139 2.56 16.67 -32.77
CA ALA A 139 3.48 16.37 -31.67
C ALA A 139 3.95 17.67 -30.98
N GLY A 140 3.95 17.69 -29.67
CA GLY A 140 4.27 18.84 -28.83
C GLY A 140 3.12 19.81 -28.57
N ASP A 141 1.95 19.65 -29.21
CA ASP A 141 0.79 20.50 -28.94
C ASP A 141 0.27 20.29 -27.50
N VAL A 142 -0.02 21.40 -26.83
CA VAL A 142 -0.57 21.42 -25.47
C VAL A 142 -2.10 21.51 -25.53
N ILE A 143 -2.76 20.55 -24.93
CA ILE A 143 -4.21 20.47 -24.83
C ILE A 143 -4.63 20.70 -23.39
N ARG A 144 -5.60 21.60 -23.19
CA ARG A 144 -6.27 21.83 -21.92
C ARG A 144 -7.76 21.62 -22.10
N ILE A 145 -8.34 20.77 -21.26
CA ILE A 145 -9.76 20.47 -21.29
C ILE A 145 -10.33 20.83 -19.91
N LYS A 146 -11.45 21.52 -19.91
CA LYS A 146 -12.23 21.80 -18.70
C LYS A 146 -13.67 21.38 -18.94
N ALA A 147 -14.25 20.66 -17.94
CA ALA A 147 -15.66 20.27 -17.94
C ALA A 147 -16.32 20.76 -16.67
N SER A 148 -17.53 21.29 -16.80
CA SER A 148 -18.37 21.75 -15.69
C SER A 148 -19.78 21.17 -15.86
N TYR A 149 -20.36 20.68 -14.76
CA TYR A 149 -21.70 20.13 -14.71
C TYR A 149 -22.41 20.57 -13.42
N ALA A 150 -23.70 20.88 -13.50
CA ALA A 150 -24.44 21.35 -12.33
C ALA A 150 -24.41 20.32 -11.17
N GLY A 151 -24.02 20.77 -9.99
CA GLY A 151 -23.97 19.94 -8.78
C GLY A 151 -22.69 19.11 -8.62
N LEU A 152 -21.74 19.15 -9.57
CA LEU A 152 -20.46 18.47 -9.48
C LEU A 152 -19.31 19.48 -9.50
N PRO A 153 -18.19 19.18 -8.83
CA PRO A 153 -16.95 19.96 -8.96
C PRO A 153 -16.45 19.95 -10.40
N ASP A 154 -15.93 21.08 -10.87
CA ASP A 154 -15.28 21.18 -12.18
C ASP A 154 -14.11 20.20 -12.32
N ALA A 155 -13.97 19.59 -13.49
CA ALA A 155 -12.82 18.78 -13.86
C ALA A 155 -11.95 19.51 -14.88
N GLU A 156 -10.63 19.46 -14.68
CA GLU A 156 -9.65 20.04 -15.61
C GLU A 156 -8.49 19.07 -15.83
N ALA A 157 -8.03 18.96 -17.07
CA ALA A 157 -6.88 18.17 -17.46
C ALA A 157 -6.02 18.93 -18.48
N VAL A 158 -4.70 18.71 -18.39
CA VAL A 158 -3.73 19.22 -19.34
C VAL A 158 -2.87 18.06 -19.83
N THR A 159 -2.67 17.96 -21.14
CA THR A 159 -1.79 16.95 -21.75
C THR A 159 -1.03 17.55 -22.90
N VAL A 160 0.04 16.86 -23.30
CA VAL A 160 0.85 17.20 -24.47
C VAL A 160 0.76 16.04 -25.44
N ILE A 161 0.56 16.32 -26.74
CA ILE A 161 0.61 15.29 -27.78
C ILE A 161 2.02 14.73 -27.86
N PRO A 162 2.21 13.42 -27.65
CA PRO A 162 3.54 12.82 -27.71
C PRO A 162 4.11 12.87 -29.12
N GLU A 163 5.44 12.81 -29.22
CA GLU A 163 6.11 12.59 -30.48
C GLU A 163 5.78 11.22 -31.05
N THR A 164 5.75 11.12 -32.38
CA THR A 164 5.55 9.84 -33.05
C THR A 164 6.80 8.97 -32.83
N VAL A 165 6.59 7.80 -32.29
CA VAL A 165 7.64 6.78 -32.17
C VAL A 165 7.58 5.89 -33.42
N GLU A 166 8.67 5.80 -34.15
CA GLU A 166 8.80 4.81 -35.18
C GLU A 166 9.06 3.44 -34.54
N ALA A 167 8.21 2.49 -34.84
CA ALA A 167 8.36 1.12 -34.39
C ALA A 167 8.45 0.19 -35.59
N GLU A 168 9.45 -0.68 -35.58
CA GLU A 168 9.64 -1.72 -36.59
C GLU A 168 9.36 -3.08 -35.96
N ILE A 169 8.56 -3.91 -36.62
CA ILE A 169 8.38 -5.30 -36.24
C ILE A 169 9.55 -6.10 -36.75
N VAL A 170 10.51 -6.40 -35.87
CA VAL A 170 11.71 -7.17 -36.19
C VAL A 170 11.52 -8.68 -36.25
N GLY A 171 10.39 -9.17 -35.75
CA GLY A 171 10.02 -10.58 -35.77
C GLY A 171 8.69 -10.83 -35.08
N MET A 172 8.10 -11.96 -35.42
CA MET A 172 6.93 -12.50 -34.72
C MET A 172 7.23 -13.94 -34.36
N THR A 173 6.85 -14.36 -33.16
CA THR A 173 6.98 -15.73 -32.71
C THR A 173 5.71 -16.16 -31.98
N ASP A 174 5.37 -17.42 -32.16
CA ASP A 174 4.24 -18.00 -31.42
C ASP A 174 4.75 -18.42 -30.05
N VAL A 175 4.09 -17.91 -29.02
CA VAL A 175 4.37 -18.28 -27.62
C VAL A 175 3.15 -18.94 -27.03
N ARG A 176 3.34 -20.14 -26.51
CA ARG A 176 2.30 -20.84 -25.78
C ARG A 176 2.39 -20.47 -24.30
N ALA A 177 1.39 -19.76 -23.81
CA ALA A 177 1.35 -19.27 -22.45
C ALA A 177 -0.05 -19.40 -21.84
N ASP A 178 -0.07 -19.51 -20.52
CA ASP A 178 -1.26 -19.33 -19.68
C ASP A 178 -1.23 -17.88 -19.16
N ALA A 179 -1.81 -16.95 -19.92
CA ALA A 179 -1.72 -15.51 -19.64
C ALA A 179 -2.70 -15.03 -18.58
N ASP A 180 -3.78 -15.78 -18.33
CA ASP A 180 -4.83 -15.46 -17.37
C ASP A 180 -4.79 -16.35 -16.11
N GLY A 181 -3.89 -17.36 -16.07
CA GLY A 181 -3.68 -18.22 -14.91
C GLY A 181 -4.79 -19.25 -14.68
N ASP A 182 -5.59 -19.55 -15.72
CA ASP A 182 -6.70 -20.52 -15.65
C ASP A 182 -6.25 -21.98 -15.81
N GLY A 183 -4.98 -22.22 -16.13
CA GLY A 183 -4.39 -23.52 -16.40
C GLY A 183 -4.46 -23.93 -17.87
N ASP A 184 -5.10 -23.16 -18.74
CA ASP A 184 -5.21 -23.41 -20.17
C ASP A 184 -4.17 -22.62 -20.94
N PHE A 185 -3.22 -23.35 -21.56
CA PHE A 185 -2.19 -22.76 -22.40
C PHE A 185 -2.71 -22.47 -23.81
N ARG A 186 -2.65 -21.22 -24.22
CA ARG A 186 -3.09 -20.73 -25.53
C ARG A 186 -1.90 -20.19 -26.32
N ASP A 187 -2.01 -20.24 -27.65
CA ASP A 187 -1.00 -19.70 -28.54
C ASP A 187 -1.21 -18.19 -28.73
N TYR A 188 -0.18 -17.40 -28.43
CA TYR A 188 -0.15 -15.95 -28.60
C TYR A 188 0.95 -15.59 -29.61
N VAL A 189 0.72 -14.56 -30.42
CA VAL A 189 1.74 -13.98 -31.28
C VAL A 189 2.41 -12.84 -30.51
N GLN A 190 3.73 -12.88 -30.44
CA GLN A 190 4.58 -11.87 -29.77
C GLN A 190 5.44 -11.13 -30.79
#